data_ce38b216582230b939254dffe5313328
#
_entry.id   ce38b216582230b939254dffe5313328
#
_cell.length_a   1.000
_cell.length_b   1.000
_cell.length_c   1.000
_cell.angle_alpha   90.00
_cell.angle_beta   90.00
_cell.angle_gamma   90.00
#
_symmetry.space_group_name_H-M   'P 1'
#
loop_
_entity.id
_entity.type
_entity.pdbx_description
1 polymer ?
#
loop_
_entity_poly.entity_id
_entity_poly.type
_entity_poly.pdbx_seq_one_letter_code
_entity_poly.pdbx_strand_id
1 'polypeptide(L)'
;MATYAVGDIQGCLAPLKALLKKVRFNKDKDLLISAGDLINRGPESLATIRFCMNLGSAFKMVLGNHDLHLLAVAEGVRSAGNKDTVEEILQAPDRQQIFHWLRKQPLLLQANRFHIVHAGIPHIWDIKKAYSLAAEVSQTIQSVQRKSYFEHMYGNSPDVWRDDLKGTERLRAITNYLTRMRFCSHKGELELKTKDRKTIEKPFKPWFEHKRHGRTENIIFGHWAALKGLPCGPQLYAMDTGYVWGGPLRMIELNSLEITEQPQLT
;
A
#
# COMPACT_ATOMS: atom_id res chain seq x y z
N MET A 1 -24.00 -8.00 0.08
CA MET A 1 -22.94 -6.99 -0.01
C MET A 1 -21.66 -7.65 0.47
N ALA A 2 -20.75 -7.95 -0.47
CA ALA A 2 -19.45 -8.49 -0.15
C ALA A 2 -18.39 -7.38 -0.13
N THR A 3 -17.35 -7.56 0.68
CA THR A 3 -16.22 -6.64 0.73
C THR A 3 -14.94 -7.42 0.45
N TYR A 4 -14.24 -7.03 -0.57
CA TYR A 4 -13.02 -7.67 -1.02
C TYR A 4 -11.81 -6.78 -0.79
N ALA A 5 -10.69 -7.37 -0.38
CA ALA A 5 -9.39 -6.69 -0.36
C ALA A 5 -8.44 -7.38 -1.34
N VAL A 6 -7.78 -6.61 -2.19
CA VAL A 6 -6.79 -7.08 -3.17
C VAL A 6 -5.41 -6.52 -2.86
N GLY A 7 -4.37 -7.30 -3.11
CA GLY A 7 -2.98 -6.87 -2.98
C GLY A 7 -2.54 -5.90 -4.06
N ASP A 8 -1.24 -5.78 -4.23
CA ASP A 8 -0.59 -4.86 -5.17
C ASP A 8 -0.99 -5.19 -6.61
N ILE A 9 -1.74 -4.27 -7.23
CA ILE A 9 -2.25 -4.43 -8.61
C ILE A 9 -1.18 -4.02 -9.62
N GLN A 10 -0.45 -2.98 -9.30
CA GLN A 10 0.70 -2.49 -10.06
C GLN A 10 0.45 -2.36 -11.57
N GLY A 11 -0.68 -1.74 -11.97
CA GLY A 11 -1.00 -1.51 -13.39
C GLY A 11 -1.36 -2.79 -14.17
N CYS A 12 -1.81 -3.85 -13.49
CA CYS A 12 -2.23 -5.09 -14.11
C CYS A 12 -3.77 -5.19 -14.14
N LEU A 13 -4.40 -4.50 -15.08
CA LEU A 13 -5.87 -4.40 -15.18
C LEU A 13 -6.52 -5.72 -15.59
N ALA A 14 -5.96 -6.41 -16.57
CA ALA A 14 -6.56 -7.65 -17.08
C ALA A 14 -6.73 -8.72 -15.98
N PRO A 15 -5.72 -9.04 -15.13
CA PRO A 15 -5.88 -9.97 -14.02
C PRO A 15 -6.84 -9.45 -12.94
N LEU A 16 -6.89 -8.15 -12.68
CA LEU A 16 -7.88 -7.58 -11.77
C LEU A 16 -9.31 -7.83 -12.27
N LYS A 17 -9.59 -7.57 -13.53
CA LYS A 17 -10.90 -7.87 -14.14
C LYS A 17 -11.23 -9.35 -14.10
N ALA A 18 -10.24 -10.23 -14.31
CA ALA A 18 -10.43 -11.68 -14.21
C ALA A 18 -10.79 -12.09 -12.78
N LEU A 19 -10.13 -11.55 -11.75
CA LEU A 19 -10.49 -11.77 -10.34
C LEU A 19 -11.91 -11.32 -10.04
N LEU A 20 -12.27 -10.09 -10.43
CA LEU A 20 -13.62 -9.55 -10.21
C LEU A 20 -14.69 -10.40 -10.87
N LYS A 21 -14.41 -10.95 -12.08
CA LYS A 21 -15.31 -11.89 -12.76
C LYS A 21 -15.45 -13.22 -11.99
N LYS A 22 -14.34 -13.78 -11.44
CA LYS A 22 -14.38 -15.02 -10.65
C LYS A 22 -15.29 -14.91 -9.44
N VAL A 23 -15.21 -13.80 -8.72
CA VAL A 23 -16.03 -13.56 -7.52
C VAL A 23 -17.40 -12.95 -7.84
N ARG A 24 -17.74 -12.79 -9.12
CA ARG A 24 -19.00 -12.16 -9.59
C ARG A 24 -19.24 -10.78 -8.95
N PHE A 25 -18.18 -9.99 -8.85
CA PHE A 25 -18.23 -8.64 -8.23
C PHE A 25 -19.30 -7.78 -8.91
N ASN A 26 -20.13 -7.14 -8.09
CA ASN A 26 -21.17 -6.22 -8.54
C ASN A 26 -20.92 -4.85 -7.89
N LYS A 27 -20.53 -3.85 -8.68
CA LYS A 27 -20.23 -2.48 -8.21
C LYS A 27 -21.39 -1.77 -7.50
N ASP A 28 -22.64 -2.21 -7.72
CA ASP A 28 -23.82 -1.60 -7.10
C ASP A 28 -24.10 -2.19 -5.70
N LYS A 29 -23.39 -3.27 -5.31
CA LYS A 29 -23.62 -4.00 -4.06
C LYS A 29 -22.35 -4.26 -3.28
N ASP A 30 -21.20 -4.39 -3.95
CA ASP A 30 -19.96 -4.86 -3.35
C ASP A 30 -18.92 -3.74 -3.25
N LEU A 31 -17.94 -3.93 -2.38
CA LEU A 31 -16.82 -3.01 -2.18
C LEU A 31 -15.51 -3.74 -2.48
N LEU A 32 -14.69 -3.14 -3.33
CA LEU A 32 -13.30 -3.54 -3.58
C LEU A 32 -12.36 -2.58 -2.85
N ILE A 33 -11.36 -3.11 -2.15
CA ILE A 33 -10.35 -2.33 -1.44
C ILE A 33 -8.96 -2.77 -1.90
N SER A 34 -8.14 -1.84 -2.39
CA SER A 34 -6.72 -2.13 -2.70
C SER A 34 -5.83 -1.82 -1.50
N ALA A 35 -4.88 -2.72 -1.23
CA ALA A 35 -3.84 -2.55 -0.21
C ALA A 35 -2.70 -1.61 -0.65
N GLY A 36 -2.91 -0.80 -1.70
CA GLY A 36 -1.94 0.14 -2.25
C GLY A 36 -1.20 -0.40 -3.48
N ASP A 37 -0.27 0.41 -4.00
CA ASP A 37 0.47 0.14 -5.23
C ASP A 37 -0.48 -0.24 -6.39
N LEU A 38 -1.43 0.68 -6.63
CA LEU A 38 -2.42 0.51 -7.69
C LEU A 38 -1.80 0.51 -9.08
N ILE A 39 -0.74 1.30 -9.26
CA ILE A 39 -0.09 1.60 -10.54
C ILE A 39 1.41 1.32 -10.48
N ASN A 40 2.05 1.48 -11.63
CA ASN A 40 3.48 1.28 -11.86
C ASN A 40 3.88 -0.19 -12.06
N ARG A 41 5.02 -0.44 -12.69
CA ARG A 41 5.59 -1.77 -13.00
C ARG A 41 4.86 -2.56 -14.09
N GLY A 42 3.57 -2.75 -13.98
CA GLY A 42 2.75 -3.41 -14.98
C GLY A 42 2.42 -2.50 -16.17
N PRO A 43 1.87 -3.08 -17.24
CA PRO A 43 1.76 -2.39 -18.56
C PRO A 43 0.56 -1.46 -18.68
N GLU A 44 -0.43 -1.52 -17.78
CA GLU A 44 -1.74 -0.86 -17.96
C GLU A 44 -2.02 0.17 -16.83
N SER A 45 -1.00 0.92 -16.39
CA SER A 45 -1.14 1.83 -15.22
C SER A 45 -2.26 2.85 -15.40
N LEU A 46 -2.36 3.52 -16.56
CA LEU A 46 -3.41 4.50 -16.84
C LEU A 46 -4.81 3.84 -16.89
N ALA A 47 -4.93 2.72 -17.58
CA ALA A 47 -6.20 2.01 -17.69
C ALA A 47 -6.65 1.47 -16.31
N THR A 48 -5.73 1.01 -15.48
CA THR A 48 -6.00 0.50 -14.14
C THR A 48 -6.55 1.59 -13.23
N ILE A 49 -5.87 2.74 -13.15
CA ILE A 49 -6.32 3.82 -12.27
C ILE A 49 -7.68 4.38 -12.71
N ARG A 50 -7.91 4.55 -14.02
CA ARG A 50 -9.21 4.99 -14.57
C ARG A 50 -10.31 3.98 -14.27
N PHE A 51 -10.05 2.70 -14.44
CA PHE A 51 -10.99 1.64 -14.09
C PHE A 51 -11.42 1.73 -12.61
N CYS A 52 -10.45 1.83 -11.70
CA CYS A 52 -10.73 1.96 -10.27
C CYS A 52 -11.45 3.26 -9.91
N MET A 53 -11.09 4.38 -10.50
CA MET A 53 -11.81 5.65 -10.35
C MET A 53 -13.27 5.53 -10.80
N ASN A 54 -13.53 4.83 -11.90
CA ASN A 54 -14.88 4.62 -12.45
C ASN A 54 -15.75 3.66 -11.63
N LEU A 55 -15.18 2.88 -10.71
CA LEU A 55 -15.97 2.13 -9.73
C LEU A 55 -16.62 3.05 -8.68
N GLY A 56 -16.17 4.29 -8.56
CA GLY A 56 -16.75 5.28 -7.64
C GLY A 56 -16.74 4.82 -6.18
N SER A 57 -17.90 4.82 -5.53
CA SER A 57 -18.04 4.39 -4.12
C SER A 57 -17.78 2.90 -3.90
N ALA A 58 -17.80 2.09 -4.94
CA ALA A 58 -17.50 0.66 -4.87
C ALA A 58 -15.99 0.35 -4.81
N PHE A 59 -15.15 1.38 -4.83
CA PHE A 59 -13.69 1.23 -4.71
C PHE A 59 -13.11 2.13 -3.62
N LYS A 60 -12.21 1.56 -2.83
CA LYS A 60 -11.34 2.27 -1.87
C LYS A 60 -9.93 1.75 -1.99
N MET A 61 -8.96 2.54 -1.55
CA MET A 61 -7.56 2.09 -1.49
C MET A 61 -6.81 2.82 -0.39
N VAL A 62 -5.68 2.26 0.00
CA VAL A 62 -4.63 3.01 0.69
C VAL A 62 -3.52 3.36 -0.29
N LEU A 63 -2.74 4.40 0.00
CA LEU A 63 -1.58 4.73 -0.81
C LEU A 63 -0.42 3.78 -0.52
N GLY A 64 0.14 3.20 -1.57
CA GLY A 64 1.41 2.49 -1.53
C GLY A 64 2.59 3.39 -1.91
N ASN A 65 3.80 2.84 -1.84
CA ASN A 65 5.00 3.61 -2.17
C ASN A 65 5.08 3.95 -3.67
N HIS A 66 4.52 3.14 -4.56
CA HIS A 66 4.45 3.46 -5.98
C HIS A 66 3.44 4.55 -6.29
N ASP A 67 2.32 4.59 -5.58
CA ASP A 67 1.33 5.65 -5.72
C ASP A 67 1.88 7.00 -5.24
N LEU A 68 2.59 7.00 -4.10
CA LEU A 68 3.31 8.19 -3.60
C LEU A 68 4.42 8.63 -4.56
N HIS A 69 5.11 7.68 -5.18
CA HIS A 69 6.13 7.98 -6.18
C HIS A 69 5.54 8.68 -7.40
N LEU A 70 4.41 8.21 -7.93
CA LEU A 70 3.71 8.91 -9.03
C LEU A 70 3.38 10.36 -8.65
N LEU A 71 2.87 10.60 -7.44
CA LEU A 71 2.55 11.94 -6.97
C LEU A 71 3.80 12.83 -6.86
N ALA A 72 4.94 12.28 -6.42
CA ALA A 72 6.21 13.02 -6.36
C ALA A 72 6.72 13.38 -7.77
N VAL A 73 6.59 12.48 -8.74
CA VAL A 73 6.93 12.76 -10.15
C VAL A 73 6.00 13.83 -10.71
N ALA A 74 4.70 13.75 -10.43
CA ALA A 74 3.71 14.72 -10.87
C ALA A 74 3.93 16.15 -10.30
N GLU A 75 4.49 16.26 -9.09
CA GLU A 75 4.88 17.55 -8.48
C GLU A 75 6.26 18.05 -9.00
N GLY A 76 6.91 17.31 -9.90
CA GLY A 76 8.19 17.69 -10.50
C GLY A 76 9.40 17.59 -9.57
N VAL A 77 9.29 16.87 -8.46
CA VAL A 77 10.38 16.70 -7.48
C VAL A 77 11.25 15.49 -7.76
N ARG A 78 10.81 14.62 -8.66
CA ARG A 78 11.53 13.44 -9.13
C ARG A 78 11.26 13.21 -10.62
N SER A 79 12.21 12.58 -11.29
CA SER A 79 11.97 12.00 -12.63
C SER A 79 11.51 10.56 -12.49
N ALA A 80 10.67 10.10 -13.40
CA ALA A 80 10.37 8.67 -13.51
C ALA A 80 11.66 7.90 -13.85
N GLY A 81 11.83 6.77 -13.20
CA GLY A 81 12.96 5.88 -13.44
C GLY A 81 12.73 4.95 -14.65
N ASN A 82 13.79 4.34 -15.18
CA ASN A 82 13.72 3.46 -16.37
C ASN A 82 12.77 2.24 -16.23
N LYS A 83 12.39 1.89 -14.99
CA LYS A 83 11.48 0.78 -14.70
C LYS A 83 10.07 1.27 -14.37
N ASP A 84 9.83 2.56 -14.38
CA ASP A 84 8.51 3.10 -14.09
C ASP A 84 7.63 3.07 -15.34
N THR A 85 6.37 2.70 -15.17
CA THR A 85 5.36 2.62 -16.23
C THR A 85 4.24 3.64 -15.97
N VAL A 86 4.64 4.89 -15.67
CA VAL A 86 3.72 5.97 -15.28
C VAL A 86 3.60 7.08 -16.32
N GLU A 87 4.37 7.00 -17.42
CA GLU A 87 4.45 8.05 -18.42
C GLU A 87 3.08 8.35 -19.06
N GLU A 88 2.30 7.32 -19.38
CA GLU A 88 0.95 7.51 -19.93
C GLU A 88 0.05 8.31 -18.97
N ILE A 89 0.20 8.13 -17.65
CA ILE A 89 -0.57 8.90 -16.67
C ILE A 89 -0.12 10.36 -16.66
N LEU A 90 1.20 10.61 -16.74
CA LEU A 90 1.77 11.95 -16.72
C LEU A 90 1.36 12.76 -17.96
N GLN A 91 1.16 12.11 -19.10
CA GLN A 91 0.75 12.71 -20.37
C GLN A 91 -0.78 12.71 -20.57
N ALA A 92 -1.54 12.02 -19.73
CA ALA A 92 -2.98 11.89 -19.88
C ALA A 92 -3.69 13.25 -19.82
N PRO A 93 -4.71 13.50 -20.69
CA PRO A 93 -5.47 14.76 -20.66
C PRO A 93 -6.20 14.98 -19.33
N ASP A 94 -6.58 13.94 -18.65
CA ASP A 94 -7.25 13.92 -17.34
C ASP A 94 -6.29 13.75 -16.15
N ARG A 95 -4.97 13.88 -16.35
CA ARG A 95 -3.96 13.67 -15.30
C ARG A 95 -4.21 14.46 -14.01
N GLN A 96 -4.72 15.70 -14.13
CA GLN A 96 -5.00 16.52 -12.94
C GLN A 96 -6.15 15.95 -12.09
N GLN A 97 -7.15 15.33 -12.71
CA GLN A 97 -8.23 14.65 -12.01
C GLN A 97 -7.70 13.38 -11.34
N ILE A 98 -6.83 12.62 -12.02
CA ILE A 98 -6.17 11.44 -11.48
C ILE A 98 -5.32 11.80 -10.25
N PHE A 99 -4.47 12.83 -10.35
CA PHE A 99 -3.63 13.27 -9.21
C PHE A 99 -4.48 13.80 -8.06
N HIS A 100 -5.53 14.55 -8.34
CA HIS A 100 -6.45 15.02 -7.31
C HIS A 100 -7.15 13.88 -6.59
N TRP A 101 -7.63 12.88 -7.33
CA TRP A 101 -8.26 11.69 -6.78
C TRP A 101 -7.26 10.88 -5.93
N LEU A 102 -6.04 10.64 -6.44
CA LEU A 102 -5.03 9.85 -5.76
C LEU A 102 -4.58 10.52 -4.45
N ARG A 103 -4.37 11.85 -4.43
CA ARG A 103 -4.03 12.59 -3.21
C ARG A 103 -5.07 12.49 -2.09
N LYS A 104 -6.32 12.18 -2.42
CA LYS A 104 -7.39 11.99 -1.42
C LYS A 104 -7.38 10.63 -0.76
N GLN A 105 -6.60 9.68 -1.28
CA GLN A 105 -6.57 8.34 -0.71
C GLN A 105 -5.75 8.33 0.59
N PRO A 106 -6.19 7.60 1.63
CA PRO A 106 -5.49 7.52 2.91
C PRO A 106 -4.28 6.58 2.85
N LEU A 107 -3.41 6.60 3.88
CA LEU A 107 -2.36 5.61 4.09
C LEU A 107 -2.83 4.40 4.93
N LEU A 108 -3.93 4.56 5.64
CA LEU A 108 -4.52 3.54 6.51
C LEU A 108 -6.03 3.73 6.51
N LEU A 109 -6.79 2.67 6.29
CA LEU A 109 -8.25 2.70 6.35
C LEU A 109 -8.81 1.50 7.11
N GLN A 110 -10.04 1.65 7.61
CA GLN A 110 -10.79 0.56 8.22
C GLN A 110 -11.95 0.13 7.34
N ALA A 111 -12.13 -1.17 7.20
CA ALA A 111 -13.30 -1.78 6.59
C ALA A 111 -13.73 -3.00 7.43
N ASN A 112 -14.97 -3.02 7.86
CA ASN A 112 -15.47 -4.01 8.81
C ASN A 112 -14.55 -4.06 10.05
N ARG A 113 -14.04 -5.24 10.39
CA ARG A 113 -13.07 -5.46 11.48
C ARG A 113 -11.60 -5.40 11.05
N PHE A 114 -11.32 -5.00 9.80
CA PHE A 114 -9.97 -5.01 9.24
C PHE A 114 -9.40 -3.61 9.11
N HIS A 115 -8.11 -3.52 9.35
CA HIS A 115 -7.29 -2.34 9.05
C HIS A 115 -6.44 -2.65 7.83
N ILE A 116 -6.58 -1.82 6.79
CA ILE A 116 -5.86 -1.98 5.53
C ILE A 116 -4.75 -0.93 5.48
N VAL A 117 -3.52 -1.39 5.27
CA VAL A 117 -2.31 -0.56 5.18
C VAL A 117 -1.41 -1.14 4.10
N HIS A 118 -0.57 -0.31 3.47
CA HIS A 118 0.25 -0.87 2.40
C HIS A 118 1.36 -1.80 2.90
N ALA A 119 2.23 -1.36 3.84
CA ALA A 119 3.35 -2.22 4.30
C ALA A 119 3.11 -2.88 5.65
N GLY A 120 2.56 -2.15 6.63
CA GLY A 120 2.30 -2.70 7.95
C GLY A 120 2.13 -1.64 9.03
N ILE A 121 1.83 -2.08 10.25
CA ILE A 121 1.72 -1.25 11.44
C ILE A 121 2.73 -1.78 12.47
N PRO A 122 3.77 -1.02 12.84
CA PRO A 122 4.81 -1.51 13.73
C PRO A 122 4.26 -1.81 15.14
N HIS A 123 4.86 -2.74 15.83
CA HIS A 123 4.47 -3.14 17.19
C HIS A 123 4.59 -2.01 18.22
N ILE A 124 5.39 -0.98 17.93
CA ILE A 124 5.59 0.21 18.79
C ILE A 124 4.44 1.22 18.72
N TRP A 125 3.50 1.07 17.79
CA TRP A 125 2.31 1.93 17.66
C TRP A 125 1.04 1.13 17.98
N ASP A 126 0.17 1.68 18.79
CA ASP A 126 -1.21 1.20 18.85
C ASP A 126 -2.00 1.67 17.61
N ILE A 127 -3.20 1.12 17.44
CA ILE A 127 -4.00 1.41 16.24
C ILE A 127 -4.45 2.89 16.17
N LYS A 128 -4.75 3.51 17.30
CA LYS A 128 -5.16 4.91 17.37
C LYS A 128 -4.02 5.82 16.94
N LYS A 129 -2.80 5.56 17.44
CA LYS A 129 -1.58 6.27 17.05
C LYS A 129 -1.30 6.09 15.56
N ALA A 130 -1.42 4.87 15.03
CA ALA A 130 -1.23 4.61 13.61
C ALA A 130 -2.18 5.44 12.72
N TYR A 131 -3.46 5.54 13.09
CA TYR A 131 -4.42 6.39 12.37
C TYR A 131 -4.09 7.88 12.48
N SER A 132 -3.73 8.35 13.66
CA SER A 132 -3.33 9.75 13.85
C SER A 132 -2.14 10.12 12.97
N LEU A 133 -1.11 9.27 12.96
CA LEU A 133 0.10 9.47 12.16
C LEU A 133 -0.19 9.37 10.65
N ALA A 134 -1.01 8.42 10.22
CA ALA A 134 -1.45 8.31 8.83
C ALA A 134 -2.20 9.57 8.36
N ALA A 135 -3.02 10.16 9.23
CA ALA A 135 -3.76 11.38 8.95
C ALA A 135 -2.84 12.59 8.76
N GLU A 136 -1.73 12.71 9.53
CA GLU A 136 -0.75 13.78 9.37
C GLU A 136 -0.17 13.80 7.95
N VAL A 137 0.23 12.65 7.42
CA VAL A 137 0.76 12.54 6.05
C VAL A 137 -0.34 12.81 5.03
N SER A 138 -1.53 12.23 5.18
CA SER A 138 -2.65 12.44 4.26
C SER A 138 -3.07 13.90 4.17
N GLN A 139 -3.12 14.62 5.29
CA GLN A 139 -3.40 16.06 5.33
C GLN A 139 -2.32 16.87 4.63
N THR A 140 -1.05 16.51 4.83
CA THR A 140 0.08 17.19 4.18
C THR A 140 0.03 17.01 2.65
N ILE A 141 -0.25 15.80 2.16
CA ILE A 141 -0.38 15.51 0.72
C ILE A 141 -1.51 16.32 0.08
N GLN A 142 -2.58 16.61 0.83
CA GLN A 142 -3.72 17.39 0.37
C GLN A 142 -3.54 18.91 0.52
N SER A 143 -2.51 19.35 1.22
CA SER A 143 -2.24 20.76 1.51
C SER A 143 -1.30 21.40 0.50
N VAL A 144 -1.05 22.71 0.69
CA VAL A 144 -0.02 23.46 -0.06
C VAL A 144 1.41 22.98 0.25
N GLN A 145 1.61 22.28 1.37
CA GLN A 145 2.91 21.76 1.79
C GLN A 145 3.30 20.46 1.09
N ARG A 146 2.44 19.89 0.22
CA ARG A 146 2.68 18.61 -0.45
C ARG A 146 4.00 18.56 -1.24
N LYS A 147 4.36 19.66 -1.93
CA LYS A 147 5.61 19.71 -2.70
C LYS A 147 6.81 19.51 -1.79
N SER A 148 6.88 20.25 -0.69
CA SER A 148 7.95 20.08 0.30
C SER A 148 7.96 18.68 0.92
N TYR A 149 6.78 18.09 1.18
CA TYR A 149 6.70 16.72 1.63
C TYR A 149 7.32 15.75 0.61
N PHE A 150 6.95 15.83 -0.67
CA PHE A 150 7.47 14.93 -1.71
C PHE A 150 8.98 15.12 -1.94
N GLU A 151 9.50 16.33 -1.82
CA GLU A 151 10.95 16.61 -1.87
C GLU A 151 11.73 15.86 -0.79
N HIS A 152 11.14 15.66 0.38
CA HIS A 152 11.79 15.08 1.55
C HIS A 152 11.29 13.68 1.94
N MET A 153 10.28 13.11 1.27
CA MET A 153 9.74 11.82 1.66
C MET A 153 10.70 10.64 1.41
N TYR A 154 11.64 10.81 0.48
CA TYR A 154 12.64 9.79 0.17
C TYR A 154 13.76 9.75 1.22
N GLY A 155 14.33 8.57 1.38
CA GLY A 155 15.42 8.34 2.33
C GLY A 155 15.05 7.33 3.41
N ASN A 156 16.07 6.85 4.12
CA ASN A 156 15.93 5.82 5.14
C ASN A 156 16.11 6.35 6.57
N SER A 157 16.45 7.63 6.72
CA SER A 157 16.58 8.28 8.02
C SER A 157 15.48 9.33 8.22
N PRO A 158 14.91 9.46 9.42
CA PRO A 158 15.18 8.62 10.58
C PRO A 158 14.64 7.20 10.39
N ASP A 159 15.37 6.21 10.86
CA ASP A 159 15.04 4.79 10.81
C ASP A 159 14.35 4.28 12.08
N VAL A 160 14.33 5.09 13.13
CA VAL A 160 13.64 4.80 14.38
C VAL A 160 12.62 5.89 14.71
N TRP A 161 11.42 5.45 15.12
CA TRP A 161 10.38 6.36 15.58
C TRP A 161 10.70 6.97 16.93
N ARG A 162 10.52 8.28 17.03
CA ARG A 162 10.47 9.03 18.29
C ARG A 162 9.31 10.02 18.24
N ASP A 163 8.65 10.22 19.36
CA ASP A 163 7.47 11.11 19.42
C ASP A 163 7.83 12.59 19.26
N ASP A 164 9.10 12.96 19.51
CA ASP A 164 9.65 14.31 19.34
C ASP A 164 10.06 14.66 17.91
N LEU A 165 10.01 13.72 16.96
CA LEU A 165 10.24 13.98 15.54
C LEU A 165 9.28 15.05 15.03
N LYS A 166 9.81 15.99 14.21
CA LYS A 166 9.07 17.13 13.67
C LYS A 166 9.28 17.27 12.15
N GLY A 167 8.40 18.04 11.53
CA GLY A 167 8.54 18.45 10.12
C GLY A 167 8.66 17.27 9.15
N THR A 168 9.51 17.42 8.16
CA THR A 168 9.66 16.45 7.07
C THR A 168 10.28 15.13 7.52
N GLU A 169 11.11 15.11 8.56
CA GLU A 169 11.65 13.86 9.12
C GLU A 169 10.56 13.01 9.77
N ARG A 170 9.64 13.64 10.51
CA ARG A 170 8.47 12.96 11.08
C ARG A 170 7.60 12.35 9.99
N LEU A 171 7.25 13.13 8.97
CA LEU A 171 6.41 12.67 7.87
C LEU A 171 7.08 11.54 7.07
N ARG A 172 8.39 11.63 6.82
CA ARG A 172 9.16 10.56 6.17
C ARG A 172 9.19 9.27 7.00
N ALA A 173 9.41 9.37 8.32
CA ALA A 173 9.37 8.21 9.18
C ALA A 173 7.99 7.52 9.12
N ILE A 174 6.89 8.27 9.27
CA ILE A 174 5.53 7.73 9.15
C ILE A 174 5.33 7.03 7.81
N THR A 175 5.72 7.70 6.72
CA THR A 175 5.62 7.14 5.36
C THR A 175 6.40 5.83 5.24
N ASN A 176 7.63 5.78 5.74
CA ASN A 176 8.47 4.58 5.69
C ASN A 176 7.84 3.40 6.45
N TYR A 177 7.29 3.64 7.64
CA TYR A 177 6.60 2.58 8.40
C TYR A 177 5.37 2.06 7.65
N LEU A 178 4.50 2.94 7.18
CA LEU A 178 3.22 2.53 6.61
C LEU A 178 3.32 2.02 5.17
N THR A 179 4.38 2.41 4.43
CA THR A 179 4.47 2.07 2.99
C THR A 179 5.73 1.31 2.56
N ARG A 180 6.74 1.16 3.43
CA ARG A 180 8.00 0.52 3.05
C ARG A 180 8.53 -0.52 4.02
N MET A 181 7.97 -0.59 5.22
CA MET A 181 8.44 -1.48 6.29
C MET A 181 8.33 -2.96 5.89
N ARG A 182 9.41 -3.70 6.09
CA ARG A 182 9.46 -5.17 6.03
C ARG A 182 10.02 -5.73 7.32
N PHE A 183 11.15 -5.21 7.74
CA PHE A 183 11.87 -5.62 8.93
C PHE A 183 12.04 -4.46 9.89
N CYS A 184 11.95 -4.77 11.17
CA CYS A 184 12.32 -3.81 12.21
C CYS A 184 12.95 -4.53 13.41
N SER A 185 13.69 -3.76 14.22
CA SER A 185 14.22 -4.23 15.50
C SER A 185 13.12 -4.23 16.59
N HIS A 186 13.42 -4.76 17.76
CA HIS A 186 12.52 -4.71 18.93
C HIS A 186 12.26 -3.27 19.42
N LYS A 187 13.12 -2.32 19.08
CA LYS A 187 12.94 -0.88 19.35
C LYS A 187 12.17 -0.17 18.26
N GLY A 188 11.79 -0.89 17.19
CA GLY A 188 11.10 -0.32 16.05
C GLY A 188 12.02 0.27 14.99
N GLU A 189 13.35 0.17 15.11
CA GLU A 189 14.29 0.62 14.09
C GLU A 189 14.03 -0.12 12.77
N LEU A 190 13.93 0.61 11.65
CA LEU A 190 13.61 0.06 10.33
C LEU A 190 14.86 -0.41 9.59
N GLU A 191 14.77 -1.60 9.01
CA GLU A 191 15.68 -2.04 7.95
C GLU A 191 14.91 -2.01 6.62
N LEU A 192 15.31 -1.12 5.70
CA LEU A 192 14.59 -0.81 4.47
C LEU A 192 15.28 -1.29 3.19
N LYS A 193 16.45 -1.89 3.28
CA LYS A 193 17.23 -2.34 2.11
C LYS A 193 16.94 -3.79 1.77
N THR A 194 16.89 -4.65 2.79
CA THR A 194 16.66 -6.09 2.64
C THR A 194 15.22 -6.40 2.23
N LYS A 195 15.05 -7.34 1.33
CA LYS A 195 13.73 -7.81 0.86
C LYS A 195 13.46 -9.26 1.20
N ASP A 196 14.51 -10.06 1.30
CA ASP A 196 14.42 -11.50 1.56
C ASP A 196 14.59 -11.80 3.05
N ARG A 197 13.65 -12.59 3.60
CA ARG A 197 13.68 -13.05 5.00
C ARG A 197 14.90 -13.89 5.35
N LYS A 198 15.51 -14.56 4.37
CA LYS A 198 16.67 -15.43 4.60
C LYS A 198 17.97 -14.67 4.80
N THR A 199 18.03 -13.41 4.37
CA THR A 199 19.26 -12.59 4.40
C THR A 199 19.25 -11.54 5.49
N ILE A 200 18.15 -11.46 6.27
CA ILE A 200 18.05 -10.47 7.36
C ILE A 200 18.89 -10.91 8.57
N GLU A 201 19.63 -9.97 9.11
CA GLU A 201 20.48 -10.19 10.28
C GLU A 201 19.87 -9.60 11.56
N LYS A 202 20.22 -10.18 12.70
CA LYS A 202 19.85 -9.63 14.00
C LYS A 202 20.41 -8.20 14.16
N PRO A 203 19.68 -7.29 14.81
CA PRO A 203 18.48 -7.51 15.64
C PRO A 203 17.16 -7.44 14.88
N PHE A 204 17.19 -7.37 13.54
CA PHE A 204 16.01 -7.21 12.70
C PHE A 204 15.27 -8.53 12.46
N LYS A 205 13.95 -8.44 12.38
CA LYS A 205 13.07 -9.52 11.94
C LYS A 205 11.81 -8.96 11.28
N PRO A 206 11.01 -9.77 10.58
CA PRO A 206 9.74 -9.33 10.03
C PRO A 206 8.91 -8.57 11.05
N TRP A 207 8.34 -7.43 10.64
CA TRP A 207 7.59 -6.55 11.53
C TRP A 207 6.47 -7.28 12.28
N PHE A 208 5.86 -8.27 11.66
CA PHE A 208 4.76 -9.06 12.20
C PHE A 208 5.19 -10.17 13.18
N GLU A 209 6.48 -10.47 13.30
CA GLU A 209 7.03 -11.42 14.28
C GLU A 209 7.28 -10.79 15.66
N HIS A 210 7.11 -9.47 15.77
CA HIS A 210 7.16 -8.79 17.06
C HIS A 210 5.86 -8.98 17.84
N LYS A 211 5.98 -9.25 19.13
CA LYS A 211 4.81 -9.40 20.02
C LYS A 211 3.98 -8.11 20.03
N ARG A 212 2.73 -8.24 19.72
CA ARG A 212 1.74 -7.16 19.70
C ARG A 212 0.82 -7.33 20.92
N HIS A 213 1.39 -7.15 22.13
CA HIS A 213 0.71 -7.40 23.41
C HIS A 213 -0.70 -6.78 23.48
N GLY A 214 -1.71 -7.60 23.77
CA GLY A 214 -3.10 -7.17 23.92
C GLY A 214 -3.78 -6.70 22.63
N ARG A 215 -3.19 -6.90 21.45
CA ARG A 215 -3.73 -6.45 20.17
C ARG A 215 -4.39 -7.60 19.43
N THR A 216 -5.60 -7.32 18.96
CA THR A 216 -6.46 -8.27 18.25
C THR A 216 -6.91 -7.76 16.88
N GLU A 217 -6.26 -6.70 16.39
CA GLU A 217 -6.61 -6.08 15.11
C GLU A 217 -6.29 -7.00 13.94
N ASN A 218 -7.25 -7.15 13.05
CA ASN A 218 -7.02 -7.80 11.75
C ASN A 218 -6.37 -6.81 10.80
N ILE A 219 -5.19 -7.12 10.29
CA ILE A 219 -4.43 -6.27 9.36
C ILE A 219 -4.30 -6.96 8.02
N ILE A 220 -4.71 -6.24 6.96
CA ILE A 220 -4.47 -6.60 5.56
C ILE A 220 -3.37 -5.70 5.02
N PHE A 221 -2.38 -6.28 4.37
CA PHE A 221 -1.25 -5.52 3.84
C PHE A 221 -0.71 -6.10 2.53
N GLY A 222 -0.03 -5.26 1.74
CA GLY A 222 0.63 -5.57 0.48
C GLY A 222 2.16 -5.48 0.58
N HIS A 223 2.79 -4.82 -0.40
CA HIS A 223 4.17 -4.37 -0.43
C HIS A 223 5.25 -5.46 -0.46
N TRP A 224 5.05 -6.59 0.16
CA TRP A 224 6.11 -7.58 0.37
C TRP A 224 5.93 -8.83 -0.48
N ALA A 225 6.12 -8.68 -1.79
CA ALA A 225 6.00 -9.75 -2.79
C ALA A 225 6.80 -11.02 -2.44
N ALA A 226 7.97 -10.88 -1.79
CA ALA A 226 8.80 -12.02 -1.40
C ALA A 226 8.16 -12.93 -0.34
N LEU A 227 7.09 -12.49 0.34
CA LEU A 227 6.27 -13.34 1.21
C LEU A 227 5.46 -14.37 0.42
N LYS A 228 5.15 -14.09 -0.85
CA LYS A 228 4.32 -14.96 -1.70
C LYS A 228 2.99 -15.33 -1.03
N GLY A 229 2.42 -14.43 -0.21
CA GLY A 229 1.19 -14.66 0.54
C GLY A 229 1.29 -15.71 1.65
N LEU A 230 2.47 -16.04 2.13
CA LEU A 230 2.66 -16.95 3.26
C LEU A 230 1.96 -16.40 4.53
N PRO A 231 1.48 -17.29 5.41
CA PRO A 231 0.91 -16.89 6.69
C PRO A 231 1.92 -16.08 7.52
N CYS A 232 1.46 -14.95 8.04
CA CYS A 232 2.29 -14.02 8.85
C CYS A 232 1.92 -14.05 10.35
N GLY A 233 1.02 -14.93 10.73
CA GLY A 233 0.47 -15.07 12.08
C GLY A 233 -1.05 -14.84 12.11
N PRO A 234 -1.68 -15.01 13.26
CA PRO A 234 -3.11 -14.79 13.40
C PRO A 234 -3.48 -13.34 13.07
N GLN A 235 -4.60 -13.14 12.39
CA GLN A 235 -5.17 -11.82 12.06
C GLN A 235 -4.30 -10.95 11.12
N LEU A 236 -3.30 -11.55 10.44
CA LEU A 236 -2.38 -10.85 9.52
C LEU A 236 -2.47 -11.48 8.13
N TYR A 237 -2.86 -10.67 7.15
CA TYR A 237 -3.19 -11.12 5.80
C TYR A 237 -2.28 -10.43 4.78
N ALA A 238 -1.23 -11.14 4.33
CA ALA A 238 -0.32 -10.68 3.29
C ALA A 238 -0.96 -10.90 1.91
N MET A 239 -1.26 -9.82 1.20
CA MET A 239 -1.98 -9.88 -0.06
C MET A 239 -1.10 -9.66 -1.29
N ASP A 240 0.10 -9.10 -1.15
CA ASP A 240 1.06 -9.00 -2.24
C ASP A 240 1.74 -10.35 -2.49
N THR A 241 1.45 -10.92 -3.63
CA THR A 241 2.01 -12.20 -4.10
C THR A 241 2.92 -12.03 -5.32
N GLY A 242 3.20 -10.76 -5.68
CA GLY A 242 4.14 -10.40 -6.72
C GLY A 242 3.66 -10.70 -8.13
N TYR A 243 2.45 -10.26 -8.50
CA TYR A 243 1.92 -10.54 -9.84
C TYR A 243 2.88 -10.10 -10.95
N VAL A 244 3.43 -8.90 -10.89
CA VAL A 244 4.40 -8.39 -11.89
C VAL A 244 5.74 -9.16 -11.92
N TRP A 245 5.94 -10.06 -10.98
CA TRP A 245 7.11 -10.95 -10.87
C TRP A 245 6.78 -12.42 -11.12
N GLY A 246 5.61 -12.72 -11.69
CA GLY A 246 5.19 -14.08 -12.03
C GLY A 246 4.33 -14.81 -10.99
N GLY A 247 4.02 -14.17 -9.87
CA GLY A 247 3.06 -14.70 -8.89
C GLY A 247 1.60 -14.50 -9.33
N PRO A 248 0.61 -15.03 -8.61
CA PRO A 248 -0.81 -14.73 -8.84
C PRO A 248 -1.18 -13.34 -8.33
N LEU A 249 -2.28 -12.75 -8.80
CA LEU A 249 -2.94 -11.64 -8.11
C LEU A 249 -3.93 -12.21 -7.10
N ARG A 250 -3.83 -11.77 -5.83
CA ARG A 250 -4.60 -12.32 -4.70
C ARG A 250 -5.64 -11.34 -4.18
N MET A 251 -6.82 -11.87 -3.88
CA MET A 251 -7.94 -11.15 -3.27
C MET A 251 -8.53 -11.99 -2.13
N ILE A 252 -9.01 -11.34 -1.07
CA ILE A 252 -9.70 -11.95 0.07
C ILE A 252 -11.09 -11.34 0.24
N GLU A 253 -12.11 -12.16 0.49
CA GLU A 253 -13.44 -11.68 0.95
C GLU A 253 -13.42 -11.53 2.48
N LEU A 254 -13.82 -10.35 2.98
CA LEU A 254 -13.56 -9.99 4.39
C LEU A 254 -14.46 -10.69 5.41
N ASN A 255 -15.62 -11.19 5.01
CA ASN A 255 -16.51 -11.89 5.96
C ASN A 255 -16.18 -13.39 6.02
N SER A 256 -16.05 -14.03 4.86
CA SER A 256 -15.75 -15.47 4.76
C SER A 256 -14.27 -15.80 4.95
N LEU A 257 -13.37 -14.83 4.73
CA LEU A 257 -11.92 -15.00 4.63
C LEU A 257 -11.48 -15.89 3.47
N GLU A 258 -12.36 -16.11 2.51
CA GLU A 258 -12.04 -16.88 1.30
C GLU A 258 -11.05 -16.10 0.43
N ILE A 259 -9.98 -16.78 0.05
CA ILE A 259 -8.93 -16.24 -0.81
C ILE A 259 -9.18 -16.74 -2.25
N THR A 260 -9.25 -15.79 -3.18
CA THR A 260 -9.30 -16.05 -4.61
C THR A 260 -8.03 -15.55 -5.27
N GLU A 261 -7.45 -16.34 -6.15
CA GLU A 261 -6.23 -16.00 -6.88
C GLU A 261 -6.46 -16.04 -8.40
N GLN A 262 -5.78 -15.12 -9.09
CA GLN A 262 -5.65 -15.09 -10.53
C GLN A 262 -4.18 -15.34 -10.89
N PRO A 263 -3.83 -16.53 -11.42
CA PRO A 263 -2.51 -16.78 -11.99
C PRO A 263 -2.21 -15.85 -13.17
N GLN A 264 -0.96 -15.87 -13.62
CA GLN A 264 -0.57 -15.14 -14.83
C GLN A 264 -1.56 -15.45 -15.97
N LEU A 265 -1.98 -14.41 -16.66
CA LEU A 265 -2.74 -14.56 -17.90
C LEU A 265 -1.76 -14.92 -19.02
N THR A 266 -2.00 -16.02 -19.68
CA THR A 266 -1.28 -16.46 -20.89
C THR A 266 -1.77 -15.70 -22.11
#